data_38c75ff74d1be9a2a6cd7d9854603fea
#
_entry.id   38c75ff74d1be9a2a6cd7d9854603fea
#
_cell.length_a   1.000
_cell.length_b   1.000
_cell.length_c   1.000
_cell.angle_alpha   90.00
_cell.angle_beta   90.00
_cell.angle_gamma   90.00
#
_symmetry.space_group_name_H-M   'P 1'
#
loop_
_entity.id
_entity.type
_entity.pdbx_description
1 polymer ?
#
loop_
_entity_poly.entity_id
_entity_poly.type
_entity_poly.pdbx_seq_one_letter_code
_entity_poly.pdbx_strand_id
1 'polypeptide(L)'
;MYSYKPLENKLNEIGLTKSDLTTKLGISSRTVAKISKGEKIANNVLVKIADFLHCNPDDLFREVCDNHILQILREEKEAKISGGLYHELQVRMTYNSNHIEGSKLTEDQTRLIFETRTIDVGDGIPVDDIIETSNHFRAIDYVIDKA
;
A
#
# COMPACT_ATOMS: atom_id res chain seq x y z
N MET A 1 -14.16 3.07 0.42
CA MET A 1 -14.19 3.21 -1.04
C MET A 1 -13.60 1.95 -1.68
N TYR A 2 -14.10 1.53 -2.81
CA TYR A 2 -13.64 0.33 -3.50
C TYR A 2 -13.00 0.68 -4.84
N SER A 3 -11.94 -0.01 -5.21
CA SER A 3 -11.36 0.08 -6.56
C SER A 3 -11.67 -1.18 -7.33
N TYR A 4 -12.33 -1.05 -8.46
CA TYR A 4 -12.65 -2.13 -9.38
C TYR A 4 -11.67 -2.22 -10.56
N LYS A 5 -10.47 -1.65 -10.42
CA LYS A 5 -9.40 -1.81 -11.41
C LYS A 5 -9.08 -3.27 -11.75
N PRO A 6 -9.03 -4.20 -10.78
CA PRO A 6 -8.84 -5.61 -11.10
C PRO A 6 -9.91 -6.18 -12.04
N LEU A 7 -11.19 -5.80 -11.83
CA LEU A 7 -12.28 -6.16 -12.74
C LEU A 7 -12.08 -5.57 -14.13
N GLU A 8 -11.76 -4.28 -14.22
CA GLU A 8 -11.50 -3.61 -15.50
C GLU A 8 -10.35 -4.26 -16.26
N ASN A 9 -9.27 -4.61 -15.60
CA ASN A 9 -8.14 -5.30 -16.20
C ASN A 9 -8.54 -6.67 -16.76
N LYS A 10 -9.31 -7.47 -16.01
CA LYS A 10 -9.80 -8.77 -16.46
C LYS A 10 -10.74 -8.65 -17.67
N LEU A 11 -11.61 -7.64 -17.68
CA LEU A 11 -12.46 -7.36 -18.84
C LEU A 11 -11.63 -6.96 -20.08
N ASN A 12 -10.64 -6.09 -19.89
CA ASN A 12 -9.76 -5.66 -20.99
C ASN A 12 -8.96 -6.82 -21.60
N GLU A 13 -8.49 -7.76 -20.76
CA GLU A 13 -7.76 -8.96 -21.20
C GLU A 13 -8.57 -9.82 -22.18
N ILE A 14 -9.90 -9.84 -22.03
CA ILE A 14 -10.82 -10.59 -22.91
C ILE A 14 -11.52 -9.69 -23.93
N GLY A 15 -11.10 -8.43 -24.07
CA GLY A 15 -11.63 -7.49 -25.04
C GLY A 15 -13.03 -6.95 -24.73
N LEU A 16 -13.44 -6.96 -23.47
CA LEU A 16 -14.72 -6.47 -22.99
C LEU A 16 -14.59 -5.14 -22.25
N THR A 17 -15.70 -4.41 -22.19
CA THR A 17 -15.84 -3.16 -21.44
C THR A 17 -16.83 -3.32 -20.29
N LYS A 18 -16.91 -2.34 -19.40
CA LYS A 18 -17.93 -2.32 -18.33
C LYS A 18 -19.35 -2.33 -18.87
N SER A 19 -19.59 -1.72 -20.03
CA SER A 19 -20.89 -1.72 -20.69
C SER A 19 -21.34 -3.12 -21.14
N ASP A 20 -20.39 -3.99 -21.45
CA ASP A 20 -20.67 -5.37 -21.83
C ASP A 20 -21.24 -6.21 -20.67
N LEU A 21 -21.02 -5.79 -19.42
CA LEU A 21 -21.65 -6.41 -18.26
C LEU A 21 -23.17 -6.28 -18.31
N THR A 22 -23.69 -5.18 -18.81
CA THR A 22 -25.12 -4.99 -19.00
C THR A 22 -25.65 -5.86 -20.14
N THR A 23 -24.98 -5.89 -21.28
CA THR A 23 -25.43 -6.61 -22.47
C THR A 23 -25.29 -8.12 -22.34
N LYS A 24 -24.21 -8.60 -21.73
CA LYS A 24 -23.88 -10.03 -21.63
C LYS A 24 -24.41 -10.70 -20.36
N LEU A 25 -24.43 -9.98 -19.23
CA LEU A 25 -24.80 -10.52 -17.93
C LEU A 25 -26.14 -9.96 -17.40
N GLY A 26 -26.73 -9.00 -18.08
CA GLY A 26 -27.96 -8.36 -17.62
C GLY A 26 -27.82 -7.54 -16.35
N ILE A 27 -26.60 -7.06 -16.06
CA ILE A 27 -26.34 -6.19 -14.90
C ILE A 27 -26.89 -4.80 -15.21
N SER A 28 -27.63 -4.20 -14.27
CA SER A 28 -28.25 -2.90 -14.49
C SER A 28 -27.19 -1.81 -14.70
N SER A 29 -27.50 -0.83 -15.54
CA SER A 29 -26.66 0.35 -15.78
C SER A 29 -26.35 1.12 -14.48
N ARG A 30 -27.28 1.09 -13.52
CA ARG A 30 -27.10 1.68 -12.19
C ARG A 30 -25.98 0.97 -11.41
N THR A 31 -25.90 -0.34 -11.48
CA THR A 31 -24.83 -1.13 -10.85
C THR A 31 -23.49 -0.88 -11.54
N VAL A 32 -23.46 -0.79 -12.87
CA VAL A 32 -22.25 -0.43 -13.63
C VAL A 32 -21.76 0.98 -13.23
N ALA A 33 -22.69 1.93 -13.03
CA ALA A 33 -22.33 3.26 -12.54
C ALA A 33 -21.73 3.24 -11.13
N LYS A 34 -22.21 2.37 -10.23
CA LYS A 34 -21.62 2.17 -8.89
C LYS A 34 -20.21 1.63 -8.99
N ILE A 35 -19.95 0.68 -9.85
CA ILE A 35 -18.60 0.16 -10.12
C ILE A 35 -17.66 1.29 -10.53
N SER A 36 -18.10 2.15 -11.44
CA SER A 36 -17.31 3.30 -11.92
C SER A 36 -17.02 4.34 -10.85
N LYS A 37 -17.93 4.46 -9.86
CA LYS A 37 -17.77 5.38 -8.73
C LYS A 37 -17.03 4.79 -7.53
N GLY A 38 -16.66 3.51 -7.57
CA GLY A 38 -16.04 2.82 -6.44
C GLY A 38 -17.01 2.58 -5.27
N GLU A 39 -18.29 2.47 -5.53
CA GLU A 39 -19.32 2.15 -4.54
C GLU A 39 -19.45 0.63 -4.38
N LYS A 40 -19.88 0.20 -3.20
CA LYS A 40 -20.15 -1.22 -2.92
C LYS A 40 -21.32 -1.72 -3.77
N ILE A 41 -21.14 -2.87 -4.41
CA ILE A 41 -22.18 -3.58 -5.14
C ILE A 41 -22.61 -4.85 -4.38
N ALA A 42 -23.80 -5.37 -4.71
CA ALA A 42 -24.35 -6.55 -4.07
C ALA A 42 -23.48 -7.79 -4.33
N ASN A 43 -23.39 -8.66 -3.33
CA ASN A 43 -22.54 -9.87 -3.40
C ASN A 43 -22.96 -10.82 -4.50
N ASN A 44 -24.27 -10.98 -4.74
CA ASN A 44 -24.80 -11.79 -5.83
C ASN A 44 -24.37 -11.29 -7.20
N VAL A 45 -24.22 -9.99 -7.40
CA VAL A 45 -23.71 -9.38 -8.63
C VAL A 45 -22.23 -9.67 -8.80
N LEU A 46 -21.44 -9.54 -7.72
CA LEU A 46 -20.01 -9.88 -7.71
C LEU A 46 -19.78 -11.35 -8.08
N VAL A 47 -20.55 -12.27 -7.49
CA VAL A 47 -20.48 -13.70 -7.80
C VAL A 47 -20.81 -13.95 -9.27
N LYS A 48 -21.84 -13.32 -9.79
CA LYS A 48 -22.22 -13.45 -11.20
C LYS A 48 -21.12 -13.01 -12.18
N ILE A 49 -20.47 -11.89 -11.87
CA ILE A 49 -19.33 -11.40 -12.68
C ILE A 49 -18.12 -12.35 -12.53
N ALA A 50 -17.84 -12.78 -11.32
CA ALA A 50 -16.73 -13.69 -11.05
C ALA A 50 -16.88 -15.04 -11.76
N ASP A 51 -18.06 -15.62 -11.75
CA ASP A 51 -18.39 -16.86 -12.48
C ASP A 51 -18.19 -16.69 -13.99
N PHE A 52 -18.62 -15.55 -14.54
CA PHE A 52 -18.41 -15.22 -15.95
C PHE A 52 -16.93 -15.08 -16.31
N LEU A 53 -16.13 -14.51 -15.42
CA LEU A 53 -14.67 -14.29 -15.62
C LEU A 53 -13.82 -15.46 -15.13
N HIS A 54 -14.43 -16.52 -14.60
CA HIS A 54 -13.73 -17.70 -14.05
C HIS A 54 -12.71 -17.34 -12.97
N CYS A 55 -13.09 -16.48 -12.03
CA CYS A 55 -12.25 -16.03 -10.91
C CYS A 55 -13.06 -15.95 -9.60
N ASN A 56 -12.37 -15.67 -8.50
CA ASN A 56 -13.04 -15.44 -7.21
C ASN A 56 -13.63 -14.03 -7.16
N PRO A 57 -14.77 -13.81 -6.48
CA PRO A 57 -15.35 -12.48 -6.29
C PRO A 57 -14.39 -11.46 -5.66
N ASP A 58 -13.54 -11.91 -4.74
CA ASP A 58 -12.55 -11.07 -4.06
C ASP A 58 -11.42 -10.58 -4.99
N ASP A 59 -11.23 -11.23 -6.14
CA ASP A 59 -10.26 -10.83 -7.16
C ASP A 59 -10.73 -9.65 -8.02
N LEU A 60 -12.00 -9.23 -7.89
CA LEU A 60 -12.61 -8.20 -8.74
C LEU A 60 -12.45 -6.79 -8.19
N PHE A 61 -12.20 -6.65 -6.90
CA PHE A 61 -12.11 -5.34 -6.24
C PHE A 61 -11.05 -5.31 -5.14
N ARG A 62 -10.67 -4.11 -4.76
CA ARG A 62 -9.83 -3.85 -3.59
C ARG A 62 -10.49 -2.76 -2.76
N GLU A 63 -10.44 -2.89 -1.46
CA GLU A 63 -10.79 -1.80 -0.56
C GLU A 63 -9.67 -0.77 -0.59
N VAL A 64 -10.00 0.47 -0.92
CA VAL A 64 -9.05 1.58 -0.97
C VAL A 64 -9.16 2.35 0.34
N CYS A 65 -8.05 2.52 1.01
CA CYS A 65 -7.98 3.34 2.20
C CYS A 65 -8.25 4.81 1.83
N ASP A 66 -9.25 5.41 2.48
CA ASP A 66 -9.57 6.83 2.29
C ASP A 66 -8.59 7.77 3.03
N ASN A 67 -7.60 7.21 3.71
CA ASN A 67 -6.58 8.00 4.40
C ASN A 67 -5.57 8.57 3.41
N HIS A 68 -5.70 9.85 3.14
CA HIS A 68 -4.84 10.58 2.21
C HIS A 68 -3.35 10.52 2.59
N ILE A 69 -3.04 10.58 3.88
CA ILE A 69 -1.66 10.49 4.37
C ILE A 69 -1.07 9.11 4.06
N LEU A 70 -1.82 8.06 4.32
CA LEU A 70 -1.38 6.69 4.02
C LEU A 70 -1.17 6.48 2.51
N GLN A 71 -2.00 7.09 1.69
CA GLN A 71 -1.83 7.05 0.24
C GLN A 71 -0.51 7.73 -0.18
N ILE A 72 -0.23 8.91 0.35
CA ILE A 72 1.04 9.62 0.08
C ILE A 72 2.24 8.77 0.51
N LEU A 73 2.20 8.17 1.71
CA LEU A 73 3.27 7.33 2.22
C LEU A 73 3.55 6.12 1.30
N ARG A 74 2.50 5.49 0.78
CA ARG A 74 2.62 4.37 -0.17
C ARG A 74 3.21 4.81 -1.51
N GLU A 75 2.74 5.91 -2.05
CA GLU A 75 3.22 6.46 -3.33
C GLU A 75 4.69 6.88 -3.22
N GLU A 76 5.10 7.59 -2.18
CA GLU A 76 6.48 8.00 -1.95
C GLU A 76 7.41 6.81 -1.69
N LYS A 77 6.95 5.80 -0.96
CA LYS A 77 7.68 4.55 -0.74
C LYS A 77 7.95 3.82 -2.05
N GLU A 78 6.93 3.64 -2.87
CA GLU A 78 7.03 2.95 -4.17
C GLU A 78 7.92 3.71 -5.15
N ALA A 79 7.79 5.03 -5.20
CA ALA A 79 8.58 5.92 -6.05
C ALA A 79 10.00 6.18 -5.51
N LYS A 80 10.33 5.71 -4.31
CA LYS A 80 11.62 5.91 -3.62
C LYS A 80 12.01 7.40 -3.53
N ILE A 81 11.05 8.25 -3.20
CA ILE A 81 11.26 9.68 -3.08
C ILE A 81 12.12 9.98 -1.85
N SER A 82 13.20 10.72 -2.04
CA SER A 82 14.06 11.21 -0.97
C SER A 82 13.54 12.55 -0.44
N GLY A 83 13.55 12.72 0.88
CA GLY A 83 13.15 13.97 1.53
C GLY A 83 11.64 14.21 1.61
N GLY A 84 10.81 13.25 1.23
CA GLY A 84 9.36 13.32 1.36
C GLY A 84 8.85 12.92 2.73
N LEU A 85 7.52 12.86 2.88
CA LEU A 85 6.85 12.48 4.13
C LEU A 85 7.24 11.07 4.59
N TYR A 86 7.27 10.10 3.67
CA TYR A 86 7.68 8.73 3.97
C TYR A 86 9.12 8.66 4.50
N HIS A 87 10.06 9.34 3.85
CA HIS A 87 11.45 9.38 4.25
C HIS A 87 11.62 9.97 5.67
N GLU A 88 11.02 11.13 5.91
CA GLU A 88 11.08 11.79 7.23
C GLU A 88 10.38 10.96 8.33
N LEU A 89 9.25 10.32 8.01
CA LEU A 89 8.57 9.42 8.93
C LEU A 89 9.49 8.25 9.35
N GLN A 90 10.11 7.59 8.38
CA GLN A 90 11.03 6.48 8.62
C GLN A 90 12.19 6.88 9.54
N VAL A 91 12.87 7.97 9.22
CA VAL A 91 14.04 8.42 9.97
C VAL A 91 13.66 8.86 11.39
N ARG A 92 12.71 9.78 11.51
CA ARG A 92 12.37 10.40 12.80
C ARG A 92 11.66 9.44 13.74
N MET A 93 10.74 8.65 13.23
CA MET A 93 10.01 7.69 14.07
C MET A 93 10.95 6.60 14.58
N THR A 94 11.83 6.09 13.74
CA THR A 94 12.83 5.10 14.14
C THR A 94 13.82 5.68 15.14
N TYR A 95 14.37 6.87 14.87
CA TYR A 95 15.27 7.53 15.81
C TYR A 95 14.62 7.75 17.17
N ASN A 96 13.42 8.35 17.20
CA ASN A 96 12.75 8.67 18.46
C ASN A 96 12.41 7.42 19.28
N SER A 97 11.89 6.37 18.63
CA SER A 97 11.56 5.12 19.31
C SER A 97 12.80 4.45 19.91
N ASN A 98 13.86 4.33 19.13
CA ASN A 98 15.09 3.70 19.58
C ASN A 98 15.83 4.54 20.64
N HIS A 99 15.78 5.87 20.52
CA HIS A 99 16.38 6.76 21.50
C HIS A 99 15.72 6.65 22.89
N ILE A 100 14.39 6.51 22.93
CA ILE A 100 13.64 6.26 24.17
C ILE A 100 14.06 4.93 24.80
N GLU A 101 14.36 3.92 23.99
CA GLU A 101 14.83 2.61 24.45
C GLU A 101 16.33 2.55 24.77
N GLY A 102 17.04 3.66 24.61
CA GLY A 102 18.45 3.80 25.02
C GLY A 102 19.47 3.58 23.90
N SER A 103 19.05 3.55 22.63
CA SER A 103 19.96 3.49 21.49
C SER A 103 20.91 4.69 21.48
N LYS A 104 22.16 4.43 21.11
CA LYS A 104 23.21 5.45 21.01
C LYS A 104 23.32 6.07 19.62
N LEU A 105 22.54 5.60 18.66
CA LEU A 105 22.51 6.18 17.31
C LEU A 105 21.95 7.59 17.33
N THR A 106 22.59 8.48 16.60
CA THR A 106 22.07 9.83 16.34
C THR A 106 21.00 9.80 15.22
N GLU A 107 20.25 10.89 15.08
CA GLU A 107 19.29 11.03 13.96
C GLU A 107 20.01 10.97 12.60
N ASP A 108 21.18 11.62 12.50
CA ASP A 108 21.98 11.60 11.26
C ASP A 108 22.50 10.20 10.91
N GLN A 109 22.92 9.43 11.90
CA GLN A 109 23.31 8.03 11.70
C GLN A 109 22.12 7.16 11.31
N THR A 110 20.96 7.37 11.92
CA THR A 110 19.71 6.69 11.55
C THR A 110 19.31 7.01 10.11
N ARG A 111 19.44 8.27 9.70
CA ARG A 111 19.20 8.74 8.34
C ARG A 111 20.15 8.08 7.34
N LEU A 112 21.44 8.04 7.67
CA LEU A 112 22.45 7.40 6.82
C LEU A 112 22.16 5.91 6.61
N ILE A 113 21.78 5.19 7.65
CA ILE A 113 21.40 3.77 7.55
C ILE A 113 20.19 3.61 6.63
N PHE A 114 19.18 4.47 6.76
CA PHE A 114 17.99 4.41 5.92
C PHE A 114 18.31 4.66 4.44
N GLU A 115 19.08 5.69 4.15
CA GLU A 115 19.37 6.14 2.78
C GLU A 115 20.36 5.23 2.04
N THR A 116 21.38 4.77 2.74
CA THR A 116 22.53 4.10 2.11
C THR A 116 22.68 2.62 2.49
N ARG A 117 21.97 2.16 3.51
CA ARG A 117 22.17 0.83 4.12
C ARG A 117 23.59 0.62 4.66
N THR A 118 24.30 1.69 4.92
CA THR A 118 25.64 1.72 5.52
C THR A 118 25.63 2.56 6.78
N ILE A 119 26.65 2.41 7.59
CA ILE A 119 26.87 3.25 8.75
C ILE A 119 28.36 3.59 8.80
N ASP A 120 28.65 4.86 9.08
CA ASP A 120 29.99 5.25 9.47
C ASP A 120 30.16 4.93 10.96
N VAL A 121 30.89 3.87 11.23
CA VAL A 121 31.08 3.36 12.58
C VAL A 121 32.12 4.23 13.30
N GLY A 122 31.63 5.29 13.92
CA GLY A 122 32.37 5.90 15.02
C GLY A 122 32.44 4.91 16.19
N ASP A 123 33.49 5.01 17.02
CA ASP A 123 33.75 4.10 18.12
C ASP A 123 32.53 3.94 19.04
N GLY A 124 32.08 2.70 19.24
CA GLY A 124 31.21 2.31 20.34
C GLY A 124 29.72 2.27 20.08
N ILE A 125 29.27 2.15 18.82
CA ILE A 125 27.85 1.84 18.54
C ILE A 125 27.62 0.34 18.62
N PRO A 126 26.72 -0.14 19.49
CA PRO A 126 26.37 -1.55 19.59
C PRO A 126 25.77 -2.05 18.27
N VAL A 127 26.15 -3.26 17.85
CA VAL A 127 25.57 -3.89 16.65
C VAL A 127 24.05 -4.07 16.78
N ASP A 128 23.57 -4.34 17.99
CA ASP A 128 22.15 -4.50 18.27
C ASP A 128 21.36 -3.22 17.93
N ASP A 129 21.88 -2.03 18.22
CA ASP A 129 21.25 -0.77 17.88
C ASP A 129 21.03 -0.63 16.35
N ILE A 130 21.98 -1.11 15.56
CA ILE A 130 21.91 -1.10 14.09
C ILE A 130 20.84 -2.08 13.59
N ILE A 131 20.81 -3.28 14.17
CA ILE A 131 19.84 -4.32 13.83
C ILE A 131 18.42 -3.86 14.19
N GLU A 132 18.23 -3.31 15.39
CA GLU A 132 16.94 -2.77 15.84
C GLU A 132 16.45 -1.65 14.93
N THR A 133 17.34 -0.73 14.54
CA THR A 133 17.04 0.35 13.60
C THR A 133 16.57 -0.21 12.26
N SER A 134 17.26 -1.17 11.71
CA SER A 134 16.89 -1.81 10.44
C SER A 134 15.55 -2.56 10.53
N ASN A 135 15.30 -3.23 11.65
CA ASN A 135 14.04 -3.92 11.91
C ASN A 135 12.88 -2.93 12.07
N HIS A 136 13.12 -1.78 12.69
CA HIS A 136 12.12 -0.74 12.85
C HIS A 136 11.68 -0.16 11.49
N PHE A 137 12.60 0.07 10.57
CA PHE A 137 12.26 0.47 9.19
C PHE A 137 11.34 -0.54 8.51
N ARG A 138 11.64 -1.84 8.66
CA ARG A 138 10.80 -2.91 8.11
C ARG A 138 9.42 -2.97 8.77
N ALA A 139 9.34 -2.71 10.06
CA ALA A 139 8.08 -2.68 10.78
C ALA A 139 7.19 -1.53 10.31
N ILE A 140 7.73 -0.33 10.10
CA ILE A 140 7.01 0.81 9.54
C ILE A 140 6.52 0.49 8.13
N ASP A 141 7.37 -0.09 7.28
CA ASP A 141 6.98 -0.53 5.94
C ASP A 141 5.81 -1.51 5.97
N TYR A 142 5.87 -2.49 6.85
CA TYR A 142 4.80 -3.46 7.03
C TYR A 142 3.48 -2.80 7.43
N VAL A 143 3.52 -1.86 8.38
CA VAL A 143 2.33 -1.11 8.82
C VAL A 143 1.74 -0.30 7.67
N ILE A 144 2.57 0.41 6.91
CA ILE A 144 2.11 1.21 5.75
C ILE A 144 1.44 0.33 4.69
N ASP A 145 1.99 -0.87 4.45
CA ASP A 145 1.46 -1.78 3.43
C ASP A 145 0.15 -2.46 3.86
N LYS A 146 -0.06 -2.66 5.16
CA LYS A 146 -1.19 -3.43 5.72
C LYS A 146 -2.31 -2.58 6.32
N ALA A 147 -2.04 -1.31 6.57
CA ALA A 147 -3.02 -0.39 7.17
C ALA A 147 -4.26 -0.12 6.29
#